data_f90e80a83c8ff1fa42993e77d9e0e55f
#
_entry.id   f90e80a83c8ff1fa42993e77d9e0e55f
#
_cell.length_a   1.000
_cell.length_b   1.000
_cell.length_c   1.000
_cell.angle_alpha   90.00
_cell.angle_beta   90.00
_cell.angle_gamma   90.00
#
_symmetry.space_group_name_H-M   'P 1'
#
loop_
_entity.id
_entity.type
_entity.pdbx_description
1 polymer ?
#
loop_
_entity_poly.entity_id
_entity_poly.type
_entity_poly.pdbx_seq_one_letter_code
_entity_poly.pdbx_strand_id
1 'polypeptide(L)'
;MFDKKIITVLVGALVLVTGFVYWGLSDGGQTVVDDETAIVYYWGDGCPHCKIVSDFLEANDIASKVSFEKKEVWSNKTNASEMGRRAKACGVKPEGMGVPFVYGGDGKCYIGEVDAVNFFKVKSGMSTDTSSETQR
;
A
#
# COMPACT_ATOMS: atom_id res chain seq x y z
N MET A 1 34.50 -23.98 45.15
CA MET A 1 33.15 -24.56 45.16
C MET A 1 32.16 -23.41 45.07
N PHE A 2 31.45 -23.25 43.98
CA PHE A 2 30.39 -22.25 43.89
C PHE A 2 29.20 -22.72 44.70
N ASP A 3 28.68 -21.87 45.58
CA ASP A 3 27.52 -22.17 46.41
C ASP A 3 26.31 -22.48 45.51
N LYS A 4 25.58 -23.56 45.87
CA LYS A 4 24.36 -23.98 45.15
C LYS A 4 23.38 -22.81 44.97
N LYS A 5 23.34 -21.87 45.91
CA LYS A 5 22.51 -20.67 45.86
C LYS A 5 22.93 -19.72 44.73
N ILE A 6 24.23 -19.55 44.50
CA ILE A 6 24.78 -18.69 43.46
C ILE A 6 24.47 -19.29 42.06
N ILE A 7 24.61 -20.63 41.94
CA ILE A 7 24.29 -21.33 40.68
C ILE A 7 22.79 -21.18 40.33
N THR A 8 21.91 -21.31 41.33
CA THR A 8 20.45 -21.18 41.13
C THR A 8 20.09 -19.76 40.68
N VAL A 9 20.71 -18.74 41.26
CA VAL A 9 20.48 -17.32 40.86
C VAL A 9 21.00 -17.05 39.47
N LEU A 10 22.18 -17.55 39.10
CA LEU A 10 22.75 -17.37 37.75
C LEU A 10 21.93 -18.09 36.67
N VAL A 11 21.46 -19.29 36.92
CA VAL A 11 20.59 -20.04 36.00
C VAL A 11 19.24 -19.32 35.86
N GLY A 12 18.65 -18.83 36.94
CA GLY A 12 17.41 -18.07 36.92
C GLY A 12 17.54 -16.78 36.12
N ALA A 13 18.63 -16.03 36.29
CA ALA A 13 18.93 -14.82 35.51
C ALA A 13 19.13 -15.11 34.02
N LEU A 14 19.82 -16.22 33.70
CA LEU A 14 20.04 -16.63 32.31
C LEU A 14 18.72 -16.99 31.61
N VAL A 15 17.82 -17.71 32.28
CA VAL A 15 16.50 -18.07 31.73
C VAL A 15 15.62 -16.84 31.52
N LEU A 16 15.68 -15.87 32.41
CA LEU A 16 14.92 -14.62 32.25
C LEU A 16 15.47 -13.78 31.08
N VAL A 17 16.78 -13.67 30.93
CA VAL A 17 17.39 -12.93 29.83
C VAL A 17 17.13 -13.62 28.47
N THR A 18 17.26 -14.93 28.40
CA THR A 18 16.98 -15.68 27.16
C THR A 18 15.49 -15.63 26.82
N GLY A 19 14.59 -15.70 27.80
CA GLY A 19 13.14 -15.57 27.61
C GLY A 19 12.76 -14.17 27.09
N PHE A 20 13.38 -13.12 27.63
CA PHE A 20 13.14 -11.74 27.18
C PHE A 20 13.67 -11.46 25.78
N VAL A 21 14.84 -12.01 25.46
CA VAL A 21 15.42 -11.91 24.11
C VAL A 21 14.57 -12.70 23.10
N TYR A 22 14.10 -13.88 23.47
CA TYR A 22 13.26 -14.70 22.60
C TYR A 22 11.90 -14.03 22.32
N TRP A 23 11.33 -13.35 23.32
CA TRP A 23 10.06 -12.63 23.18
C TRP A 23 10.24 -11.33 22.39
N GLY A 24 11.34 -10.63 22.58
CA GLY A 24 11.66 -9.40 21.84
C GLY A 24 12.01 -9.62 20.37
N LEU A 25 12.52 -10.82 19.99
CA LEU A 25 12.77 -11.19 18.59
C LEU A 25 11.56 -11.82 17.89
N SER A 26 10.49 -12.15 18.65
CA SER A 26 9.24 -12.68 18.11
C SER A 26 8.22 -11.60 17.77
N ASP A 27 8.61 -10.31 17.85
CA ASP A 27 7.85 -9.25 17.23
C ASP A 27 7.99 -9.43 15.71
N GLY A 28 7.07 -10.28 15.20
CA GLY A 28 6.91 -10.54 13.79
C GLY A 28 6.61 -9.22 13.07
N GLY A 29 7.66 -8.49 12.75
CA GLY A 29 7.60 -7.56 11.65
C GLY A 29 7.09 -8.37 10.47
N GLN A 30 5.79 -8.28 10.20
CA GLN A 30 5.28 -8.64 8.89
C GLN A 30 6.10 -7.77 7.93
N THR A 31 7.10 -8.37 7.32
CA THR A 31 7.62 -7.88 6.06
C THR A 31 6.42 -8.00 5.12
N VAL A 32 5.64 -6.94 5.06
CA VAL A 32 4.75 -6.72 3.93
C VAL A 32 5.71 -6.66 2.76
N VAL A 33 5.83 -7.77 2.06
CA VAL A 33 6.48 -7.80 0.76
C VAL A 33 5.55 -7.00 -0.10
N ASP A 34 5.80 -5.68 -0.16
CA ASP A 34 5.12 -4.81 -1.11
C ASP A 34 5.50 -5.37 -2.48
N ASP A 35 4.59 -6.10 -3.12
CA ASP A 35 4.79 -6.54 -4.49
C ASP A 35 4.83 -5.28 -5.35
N GLU A 36 6.05 -4.84 -5.68
CA GLU A 36 6.27 -3.64 -6.48
C GLU A 36 5.70 -3.76 -7.90
N THR A 37 5.31 -4.96 -8.31
CA THR A 37 4.70 -5.20 -9.61
C THR A 37 3.17 -5.18 -9.56
N ALA A 38 2.58 -5.23 -8.37
CA ALA A 38 1.13 -5.21 -8.21
C ALA A 38 0.54 -3.82 -8.52
N ILE A 39 -0.54 -3.82 -9.28
CA ILE A 39 -1.37 -2.62 -9.45
C ILE A 39 -2.18 -2.42 -8.17
N VAL A 40 -2.11 -1.23 -7.58
CA VAL A 40 -2.84 -0.91 -6.36
C VAL A 40 -3.61 0.39 -6.52
N TYR A 41 -4.90 0.33 -6.27
CA TYR A 41 -5.79 1.49 -6.21
C TYR A 41 -6.05 1.87 -4.75
N TYR A 42 -5.57 3.05 -4.36
CA TYR A 42 -5.81 3.63 -3.03
C TYR A 42 -6.97 4.61 -3.08
N TRP A 43 -7.87 4.50 -2.12
CA TRP A 43 -9.08 5.29 -2.04
C TRP A 43 -9.41 5.70 -0.60
N GLY A 44 -10.29 6.69 -0.42
CA GLY A 44 -10.79 7.11 0.88
C GLY A 44 -12.29 6.94 0.97
N ASP A 45 -12.80 6.50 2.11
CA ASP A 45 -14.23 6.37 2.34
C ASP A 45 -14.89 7.77 2.33
N GLY A 46 -15.99 7.92 1.59
CA GLY A 46 -16.68 9.22 1.43
C GLY A 46 -16.00 10.17 0.44
N CYS A 47 -14.93 9.78 -0.24
CA CYS A 47 -14.26 10.59 -1.27
C CYS A 47 -15.09 10.63 -2.58
N PRO A 48 -15.60 11.81 -3.01
CA PRO A 48 -16.44 11.89 -4.22
C PRO A 48 -15.72 11.48 -5.49
N HIS A 49 -14.45 11.89 -5.66
CA HIS A 49 -13.62 11.53 -6.81
C HIS A 49 -13.31 10.04 -6.85
N CYS A 50 -13.12 9.41 -5.67
CA CYS A 50 -12.93 7.96 -5.57
C CYS A 50 -14.19 7.19 -5.96
N LYS A 51 -15.38 7.76 -5.67
CA LYS A 51 -16.64 7.17 -6.11
C LYS A 51 -16.73 7.10 -7.63
N ILE A 52 -16.35 8.16 -8.34
CA ILE A 52 -16.33 8.17 -9.82
C ILE A 52 -15.46 7.05 -10.38
N VAL A 53 -14.25 6.87 -9.82
CA VAL A 53 -13.37 5.76 -10.22
C VAL A 53 -14.02 4.41 -9.90
N SER A 54 -14.58 4.22 -8.71
CA SER A 54 -15.25 2.97 -8.31
C SER A 54 -16.43 2.64 -9.22
N ASP A 55 -17.29 3.62 -9.50
CA ASP A 55 -18.43 3.46 -10.42
C ASP A 55 -17.95 3.05 -11.82
N PHE A 56 -16.86 3.64 -12.32
CA PHE A 56 -16.26 3.26 -13.60
C PHE A 56 -15.73 1.81 -13.58
N LEU A 57 -15.02 1.42 -12.52
CA LEU A 57 -14.48 0.07 -12.38
C LEU A 57 -15.58 -0.99 -12.39
N GLU A 58 -16.69 -0.73 -11.69
CA GLU A 58 -17.84 -1.62 -11.61
C GLU A 58 -18.62 -1.67 -12.92
N ALA A 59 -18.98 -0.52 -13.50
CA ALA A 59 -19.78 -0.43 -14.73
C ALA A 59 -19.10 -1.11 -15.94
N ASN A 60 -17.78 -1.19 -15.95
CA ASN A 60 -17.01 -1.78 -17.05
C ASN A 60 -16.39 -3.15 -16.71
N ASP A 61 -16.73 -3.72 -15.55
CA ASP A 61 -16.20 -5.01 -15.06
C ASP A 61 -14.66 -5.08 -15.17
N ILE A 62 -13.99 -4.01 -14.70
CA ILE A 62 -12.54 -3.90 -14.82
C ILE A 62 -11.80 -5.00 -14.05
N ALA A 63 -12.33 -5.41 -12.91
CA ALA A 63 -11.73 -6.45 -12.08
C ALA A 63 -11.61 -7.82 -12.77
N SER A 64 -12.46 -8.10 -13.77
CA SER A 64 -12.33 -9.32 -14.59
C SER A 64 -11.22 -9.24 -15.64
N LYS A 65 -10.78 -8.04 -16.00
CA LYS A 65 -9.81 -7.76 -17.07
C LYS A 65 -8.43 -7.40 -16.56
N VAL A 66 -8.37 -6.76 -15.38
CA VAL A 66 -7.14 -6.24 -14.77
C VAL A 66 -7.09 -6.69 -13.32
N SER A 67 -6.02 -7.39 -12.96
CA SER A 67 -5.76 -7.74 -11.56
C SER A 67 -5.20 -6.52 -10.83
N PHE A 68 -5.87 -6.07 -9.78
CA PHE A 68 -5.41 -4.98 -8.92
C PHE A 68 -5.94 -5.14 -7.50
N GLU A 69 -5.25 -4.52 -6.55
CA GLU A 69 -5.69 -4.42 -5.17
C GLU A 69 -6.40 -3.08 -4.94
N LYS A 70 -7.42 -3.08 -4.08
CA LYS A 70 -8.12 -1.87 -3.66
C LYS A 70 -7.90 -1.65 -2.17
N LYS A 71 -7.26 -0.53 -1.78
CA LYS A 71 -6.86 -0.26 -0.40
C LYS A 71 -7.40 1.07 0.10
N GLU A 72 -8.17 1.02 1.19
CA GLU A 72 -8.68 2.22 1.88
C GLU A 72 -7.55 2.86 2.72
N VAL A 73 -7.42 4.19 2.70
CA VAL A 73 -6.30 4.89 3.32
C VAL A 73 -6.66 5.94 4.37
N TRP A 74 -7.92 6.36 4.50
CA TRP A 74 -8.29 7.37 5.49
C TRP A 74 -8.44 6.77 6.89
N SER A 75 -8.99 5.57 6.99
CA SER A 75 -9.11 4.81 8.24
C SER A 75 -7.96 3.82 8.46
N ASN A 76 -7.34 3.32 7.40
CA ASN A 76 -6.27 2.33 7.47
C ASN A 76 -4.89 2.98 7.31
N LYS A 77 -4.21 3.20 8.44
CA LYS A 77 -2.88 3.83 8.49
C LYS A 77 -1.77 3.01 7.83
N THR A 78 -1.89 1.69 7.82
CA THR A 78 -0.92 0.80 7.15
C THR A 78 -0.98 1.01 5.64
N ASN A 79 -2.18 1.02 5.06
CA ASN A 79 -2.38 1.32 3.65
C ASN A 79 -1.94 2.74 3.29
N ALA A 80 -2.22 3.72 4.17
CA ALA A 80 -1.78 5.09 3.97
C ALA A 80 -0.25 5.21 3.93
N SER A 81 0.45 4.49 4.83
CA SER A 81 1.92 4.45 4.84
C SER A 81 2.47 3.77 3.59
N GLU A 82 1.86 2.69 3.13
CA GLU A 82 2.21 2.00 1.89
C GLU A 82 2.05 2.94 0.69
N MET A 83 0.89 3.61 0.56
CA MET A 83 0.65 4.61 -0.48
C MET A 83 1.74 5.70 -0.47
N GLY A 84 2.10 6.20 0.72
CA GLY A 84 3.16 7.21 0.87
C GLY A 84 4.53 6.75 0.38
N ARG A 85 4.91 5.50 0.67
CA ARG A 85 6.18 4.92 0.16
C ARG A 85 6.17 4.82 -1.37
N ARG A 86 5.08 4.32 -1.97
CA ARG A 86 4.94 4.21 -3.42
C ARG A 86 4.91 5.57 -4.10
N ALA A 87 4.18 6.54 -3.54
CA ALA A 87 4.16 7.92 -4.04
C ALA A 87 5.57 8.52 -4.06
N LYS A 88 6.35 8.35 -2.99
CA LYS A 88 7.74 8.78 -2.93
C LYS A 88 8.61 8.11 -3.99
N ALA A 89 8.44 6.81 -4.21
CA ALA A 89 9.16 6.06 -5.24
C ALA A 89 8.85 6.58 -6.67
N CYS A 90 7.61 7.02 -6.93
CA CYS A 90 7.21 7.67 -8.17
C CYS A 90 7.66 9.14 -8.27
N GLY A 91 8.33 9.70 -7.27
CA GLY A 91 8.74 11.10 -7.25
C GLY A 91 7.59 12.09 -6.95
N VAL A 92 6.47 11.62 -6.42
CA VAL A 92 5.34 12.47 -6.03
C VAL A 92 5.70 13.24 -4.77
N LYS A 93 5.55 14.56 -4.81
CA LYS A 93 5.78 15.42 -3.64
C LYS A 93 4.59 15.31 -2.66
N PRO A 94 4.82 15.52 -1.35
CA PRO A 94 3.76 15.45 -0.34
C PRO A 94 2.54 16.33 -0.65
N GLU A 95 2.76 17.52 -1.21
CA GLU A 95 1.72 18.49 -1.57
C GLU A 95 0.81 18.01 -2.72
N GLY A 96 1.33 17.11 -3.56
CA GLY A 96 0.57 16.50 -4.67
C GLY A 96 -0.05 15.15 -4.34
N MET A 97 0.12 14.67 -3.11
CA MET A 97 -0.38 13.36 -2.71
C MET A 97 -1.86 13.42 -2.31
N GLY A 98 -2.68 12.59 -2.90
CA GLY A 98 -4.11 12.52 -2.62
C GLY A 98 -4.76 11.28 -3.20
N VAL A 99 -6.04 11.10 -2.92
CA VAL A 99 -6.85 10.02 -3.48
C VAL A 99 -7.93 10.59 -4.41
N PRO A 100 -8.31 9.85 -5.45
CA PRO A 100 -7.88 8.49 -5.82
C PRO A 100 -6.42 8.47 -6.30
N PHE A 101 -5.69 7.40 -5.94
CA PHE A 101 -4.29 7.21 -6.30
C PHE A 101 -4.09 5.78 -6.80
N VAL A 102 -3.46 5.63 -7.96
CA VAL A 102 -3.14 4.31 -8.52
C VAL A 102 -1.63 4.16 -8.67
N TYR A 103 -1.10 3.08 -8.12
CA TYR A 103 0.23 2.60 -8.42
C TYR A 103 0.14 1.56 -9.54
N GLY A 104 0.83 1.79 -10.64
CA GLY A 104 0.67 1.01 -11.87
C GLY A 104 1.44 -0.30 -11.93
N GLY A 105 2.24 -0.65 -10.90
CA GLY A 105 3.09 -1.83 -10.90
C GLY A 105 4.33 -1.72 -11.81
N ASP A 106 4.55 -0.55 -12.40
CA ASP A 106 5.65 -0.24 -13.32
C ASP A 106 6.51 0.96 -12.86
N GLY A 107 6.39 1.31 -11.57
CA GLY A 107 7.04 2.47 -11.00
C GLY A 107 6.36 3.81 -11.32
N LYS A 108 5.19 3.79 -11.96
CA LYS A 108 4.40 4.98 -12.27
C LYS A 108 3.20 5.12 -11.36
N CYS A 109 2.85 6.35 -11.07
CA CYS A 109 1.72 6.71 -10.23
C CYS A 109 0.74 7.62 -10.98
N TYR A 110 -0.54 7.40 -10.75
CA TYR A 110 -1.64 8.12 -11.38
C TYR A 110 -2.52 8.70 -10.28
N ILE A 111 -2.71 10.03 -10.30
CA ILE A 111 -3.34 10.77 -9.21
C ILE A 111 -4.56 11.53 -9.72
N GLY A 112 -5.66 11.38 -9.01
CA GLY A 112 -6.94 11.98 -9.40
C GLY A 112 -7.79 11.05 -10.26
N GLU A 113 -9.07 11.40 -10.39
CA GLU A 113 -10.07 10.56 -11.06
C GLU A 113 -9.77 10.33 -12.54
N VAL A 114 -9.34 11.39 -13.23
CA VAL A 114 -9.12 11.34 -14.70
C VAL A 114 -7.98 10.39 -15.01
N ASP A 115 -6.84 10.53 -14.31
CA ASP A 115 -5.66 9.72 -14.54
C ASP A 115 -5.90 8.26 -14.13
N ALA A 116 -6.59 8.04 -13.01
CA ALA A 116 -6.96 6.70 -12.54
C ALA A 116 -7.88 5.98 -13.54
N VAL A 117 -8.92 6.65 -14.01
CA VAL A 117 -9.85 6.10 -15.01
C VAL A 117 -9.11 5.79 -16.32
N ASN A 118 -8.29 6.72 -16.82
CA ASN A 118 -7.52 6.52 -18.05
C ASN A 118 -6.54 5.36 -17.93
N PHE A 119 -5.86 5.23 -16.79
CA PHE A 119 -5.00 4.09 -16.50
C PHE A 119 -5.75 2.76 -16.65
N PHE A 120 -6.91 2.63 -16.01
CA PHE A 120 -7.69 1.40 -16.07
C PHE A 120 -8.30 1.15 -17.46
N LYS A 121 -8.68 2.19 -18.22
CA LYS A 121 -9.08 2.06 -19.62
C LYS A 121 -7.97 1.41 -20.44
N VAL A 122 -6.77 1.97 -20.38
CA VAL A 122 -5.61 1.46 -21.13
C VAL A 122 -5.29 0.01 -20.73
N LYS A 123 -5.24 -0.27 -19.42
CA LYS A 123 -4.90 -1.61 -18.91
C LYS A 123 -5.96 -2.67 -19.27
N SER A 124 -7.23 -2.28 -19.36
CA SER A 124 -8.33 -3.19 -19.75
C SER A 124 -8.53 -3.33 -21.26
N GLY A 125 -7.68 -2.67 -22.08
CA GLY A 125 -7.80 -2.71 -23.54
C GLY A 125 -8.94 -1.86 -24.11
N MET A 126 -9.51 -0.95 -23.31
CA MET A 126 -10.52 0.01 -23.77
C MET A 126 -9.81 1.15 -24.48
N SER A 127 -10.37 1.60 -25.62
CA SER A 127 -9.83 2.77 -26.33
C SER A 127 -9.94 4.02 -25.44
N THR A 128 -8.84 4.71 -25.27
CA THR A 128 -8.88 6.06 -24.74
C THR A 128 -9.27 6.96 -25.90
N ASP A 129 -10.51 7.43 -25.95
CA ASP A 129 -10.84 8.56 -26.81
C ASP A 129 -10.04 9.75 -26.30
N THR A 130 -8.93 10.00 -26.99
CA THR A 130 -8.09 11.18 -26.80
C THR A 130 -8.82 12.38 -27.39
N SER A 131 -9.77 12.92 -26.65
CA SER A 131 -10.39 14.20 -26.96
C SER A 131 -10.21 15.14 -25.78
N SER A 132 -8.99 15.57 -25.57
CA SER A 132 -8.62 16.92 -25.11
C SER A 132 -7.10 17.10 -25.11
N GLU A 133 -6.48 16.88 -26.28
CA GLU A 133 -5.31 17.65 -26.61
C GLU A 133 -5.81 19.00 -27.10
N THR A 134 -5.86 19.97 -26.23
CA THR A 134 -5.92 21.36 -26.62
C THR A 134 -4.79 22.09 -25.96
N GLN A 135 -3.78 22.25 -26.75
CA GLN A 135 -2.75 23.27 -26.70
C GLN A 135 -3.27 24.61 -26.18
N ARG A 136 -2.58 25.21 -25.20
CA ARG A 136 -1.94 26.53 -25.32
C ARG A 136 -1.22 26.89 -24.03
#